data_03e3aa4647f198bc53a32850c32a161b
#
_entry.id   03e3aa4647f198bc53a32850c32a161b
#
_cell.length_a   1.000
_cell.length_b   1.000
_cell.length_c   1.000
_cell.angle_alpha   90.00
_cell.angle_beta   90.00
_cell.angle_gamma   90.00
#
_symmetry.space_group_name_H-M   'P 1'
#
loop_
_entity.id
_entity.type
_entity.pdbx_description
1 polymer ?
#
loop_
_entity_poly.entity_id
_entity_poly.type
_entity_poly.pdbx_seq_one_letter_code
_entity_poly.pdbx_strand_id
1 'polypeptide(L)'
;METATEQLRKLVIEGKESIPNRGVRTFTLLQELTFIENRKQVDYFLAMHRYVKELTSMPDALIGPGRRWMTASHVCHALGITNICLGSISLTPIDFWGDEDSDTTMDIEVDEDTYDWAYFKATEVFGYDNVARTSDIDNIQSEEEINTFRGYRKKQKGYSIVVCPDGVAEHYKVYEVEGDDGLDTLCIDGDVEPTDNIHIFRFNVIRSDTLTRIKRIQHEIVKAGKVCPDMYHRGSANILYYSNGYQTLFDEEDRSIPFFGDKLAKEMAEILFGKIPSMEDLLTITALYSARLIYEIHVHNIEDYKKKHGVVRLFDKWRFPYGFLYREDVCWFMTGWIGMTWKESARIVQLMSGQNPLEAECLKHVYLHRGMDNGFREDELNHIWSSLFDRATKRPLPSMAHFVGSMYQYAFLAMLKKDFPEEYQSIKG
;
A
#
# COMPACT_ATOMS: atom_id res chain seq x y z
N MET A 1 11.23 21.45 -27.32
CA MET A 1 10.38 21.26 -26.14
C MET A 1 10.72 19.90 -25.54
N GLU A 2 10.92 19.87 -24.24
CA GLU A 2 11.14 18.62 -23.49
C GLU A 2 9.88 17.76 -23.56
N THR A 3 10.02 16.49 -23.88
CA THR A 3 8.87 15.56 -23.92
C THR A 3 8.44 15.17 -22.49
N ALA A 4 7.20 14.70 -22.31
CA ALA A 4 6.74 14.21 -21.01
C ALA A 4 7.65 13.09 -20.46
N THR A 5 8.11 12.20 -21.32
CA THR A 5 9.04 11.12 -20.96
C THR A 5 10.40 11.68 -20.47
N GLU A 6 10.96 12.67 -21.16
CA GLU A 6 12.20 13.32 -20.73
C GLU A 6 12.02 14.04 -19.38
N GLN A 7 10.90 14.72 -19.18
CA GLN A 7 10.54 15.35 -17.92
C GLN A 7 10.44 14.33 -16.77
N LEU A 8 9.71 13.21 -16.98
CA LEU A 8 9.60 12.16 -15.98
C LEU A 8 10.97 11.60 -15.59
N ARG A 9 11.79 11.24 -16.58
CA ARG A 9 13.14 10.72 -16.36
C ARG A 9 14.01 11.70 -15.58
N LYS A 10 13.95 12.97 -15.91
CA LYS A 10 14.69 14.03 -15.22
C LYS A 10 14.28 14.14 -13.74
N LEU A 11 12.98 14.23 -13.44
CA LEU A 11 12.46 14.28 -12.07
C LEU A 11 12.87 13.04 -11.27
N VAL A 12 12.79 11.85 -11.85
CA VAL A 12 13.23 10.61 -11.20
C VAL A 12 14.74 10.59 -10.94
N ILE A 13 15.56 11.12 -11.85
CA ILE A 13 17.01 11.24 -11.64
C ILE A 13 17.32 12.23 -10.52
N GLU A 14 16.65 13.37 -10.48
CA GLU A 14 16.78 14.37 -9.42
C GLU A 14 16.36 13.81 -8.05
N GLY A 15 15.25 13.08 -7.99
CA GLY A 15 14.75 12.44 -6.77
C GLY A 15 15.52 11.20 -6.34
N LYS A 16 16.30 10.60 -7.22
CA LYS A 16 17.06 9.35 -6.97
C LYS A 16 17.96 9.43 -5.73
N GLU A 17 18.53 10.58 -5.43
CA GLU A 17 19.41 10.76 -4.27
C GLU A 17 18.70 10.59 -2.93
N SER A 18 17.37 10.74 -2.90
CA SER A 18 16.55 10.49 -1.71
C SER A 18 16.39 9.01 -1.38
N ILE A 19 16.66 8.12 -2.35
CA ILE A 19 16.46 6.68 -2.20
C ILE A 19 17.66 6.06 -1.46
N PRO A 20 17.53 5.34 -0.35
CA PRO A 20 18.61 4.61 0.32
C PRO A 20 19.15 3.46 -0.56
N ASN A 21 20.39 3.06 -0.46
CA ASN A 21 21.04 1.89 -1.12
C ASN A 21 21.32 1.97 -2.63
N ARG A 22 22.44 2.59 -3.04
CA ARG A 22 22.79 3.02 -4.42
C ARG A 22 22.87 1.95 -5.52
N GLY A 23 23.20 0.71 -5.22
CA GLY A 23 23.49 -0.30 -6.24
C GLY A 23 22.23 -0.90 -6.91
N VAL A 24 21.23 -1.26 -6.14
CA VAL A 24 19.99 -1.90 -6.61
C VAL A 24 19.08 -0.89 -7.32
N ARG A 25 19.15 0.37 -6.96
CA ARG A 25 18.27 1.46 -7.37
C ARG A 25 18.22 1.74 -8.86
N THR A 26 19.39 1.81 -9.49
CA THR A 26 19.45 2.25 -10.89
C THR A 26 18.78 1.25 -11.81
N PHE A 27 19.00 -0.04 -11.58
CA PHE A 27 18.38 -1.10 -12.38
C PHE A 27 16.86 -1.13 -12.19
N THR A 28 16.40 -1.12 -10.94
CA THR A 28 14.96 -1.13 -10.62
C THR A 28 14.25 0.11 -11.14
N LEU A 29 14.84 1.30 -10.97
CA LEU A 29 14.29 2.53 -11.52
C LEU A 29 14.13 2.50 -13.03
N LEU A 30 15.14 1.98 -13.75
CA LEU A 30 15.06 1.85 -15.20
C LEU A 30 13.98 0.86 -15.65
N GLN A 31 13.81 -0.23 -14.92
CA GLN A 31 12.76 -1.20 -15.20
C GLN A 31 11.37 -0.59 -14.97
N GLU A 32 11.18 0.10 -13.83
CA GLU A 32 9.91 0.78 -13.53
C GLU A 32 9.61 1.86 -14.57
N LEU A 33 10.59 2.69 -14.95
CA LEU A 33 10.40 3.70 -15.99
C LEU A 33 10.00 3.08 -17.33
N THR A 34 10.70 2.02 -17.75
CA THR A 34 10.37 1.30 -18.99
C THR A 34 8.94 0.76 -18.95
N PHE A 35 8.51 0.24 -17.79
CA PHE A 35 7.15 -0.24 -17.60
C PHE A 35 6.12 0.89 -17.72
N ILE A 36 6.34 2.01 -17.04
CA ILE A 36 5.46 3.20 -17.06
C ILE A 36 5.33 3.74 -18.51
N GLU A 37 6.45 3.81 -19.24
CA GLU A 37 6.49 4.24 -20.63
C GLU A 37 5.72 3.30 -21.56
N ASN A 38 5.94 1.99 -21.43
CA ASN A 38 5.25 0.98 -22.25
C ASN A 38 3.73 0.97 -22.01
N ARG A 39 3.29 1.27 -20.80
CA ARG A 39 1.87 1.41 -20.44
C ARG A 39 1.28 2.77 -20.74
N LYS A 40 2.05 3.69 -21.32
CA LYS A 40 1.62 5.05 -21.62
C LYS A 40 1.11 5.83 -20.38
N GLN A 41 1.69 5.55 -19.23
CA GLN A 41 1.29 6.15 -17.94
C GLN A 41 2.17 7.36 -17.52
N VAL A 42 3.03 7.84 -18.39
CA VAL A 42 3.95 8.95 -18.11
C VAL A 42 3.19 10.19 -17.59
N ASP A 43 2.14 10.59 -18.29
CA ASP A 43 1.33 11.76 -17.92
C ASP A 43 0.64 11.57 -16.57
N TYR A 44 0.19 10.36 -16.26
CA TYR A 44 -0.39 10.02 -14.96
C TYR A 44 0.62 10.22 -13.81
N PHE A 45 1.84 9.70 -13.95
CA PHE A 45 2.88 9.87 -12.92
C PHE A 45 3.30 11.33 -12.75
N LEU A 46 3.41 12.09 -13.83
CA LEU A 46 3.69 13.53 -13.78
C LEU A 46 2.55 14.31 -13.11
N ALA A 47 1.31 13.94 -13.40
CA ALA A 47 0.13 14.54 -12.79
C ALA A 47 0.10 14.27 -11.28
N MET A 48 0.34 13.02 -10.86
CA MET A 48 0.38 12.65 -9.45
C MET A 48 1.52 13.32 -8.69
N HIS A 49 2.70 13.44 -9.29
CA HIS A 49 3.80 14.22 -8.72
C HIS A 49 3.39 15.68 -8.44
N ARG A 50 2.76 16.35 -9.40
CA ARG A 50 2.27 17.73 -9.23
C ARG A 50 1.22 17.83 -8.13
N TYR A 51 0.25 16.91 -8.14
CA TYR A 51 -0.84 16.89 -7.17
C TYR A 51 -0.34 16.67 -5.73
N VAL A 52 0.48 15.65 -5.50
CA VAL A 52 1.02 15.37 -4.16
C VAL A 52 1.92 16.50 -3.67
N LYS A 53 2.69 17.11 -4.57
CA LYS A 53 3.49 18.29 -4.25
C LYS A 53 2.62 19.46 -3.79
N GLU A 54 1.49 19.68 -4.45
CA GLU A 54 0.54 20.73 -4.07
C GLU A 54 -0.13 20.43 -2.72
N LEU A 55 -0.55 19.18 -2.47
CA LEU A 55 -1.05 18.78 -1.16
C LEU A 55 0.00 19.01 -0.05
N THR A 56 1.24 18.65 -0.31
CA THR A 56 2.34 18.81 0.66
C THR A 56 2.67 20.29 0.94
N SER A 57 2.31 21.20 0.03
CA SER A 57 2.51 22.63 0.21
C SER A 57 1.48 23.29 1.17
N MET A 58 0.42 22.58 1.51
CA MET A 58 -0.58 23.06 2.46
C MET A 58 0.02 23.13 3.88
N PRO A 59 -0.26 24.18 4.64
CA PRO A 59 0.16 24.24 6.05
C PRO A 59 -0.40 23.04 6.83
N ASP A 60 0.46 22.39 7.59
CA ASP A 60 0.10 21.26 8.46
C ASP A 60 -0.52 20.04 7.77
N ALA A 61 -0.41 19.92 6.43
CA ALA A 61 -0.86 18.73 5.74
C ALA A 61 -0.04 17.51 6.15
N LEU A 62 -0.72 16.44 6.53
CA LEU A 62 -0.08 15.17 6.80
C LEU A 62 -0.54 14.12 5.77
N ILE A 63 0.37 13.82 4.83
CA ILE A 63 0.14 12.84 3.77
C ILE A 63 0.76 11.52 4.20
N GLY A 64 0.08 10.42 3.93
CA GLY A 64 0.54 9.07 4.28
C GLY A 64 1.87 8.68 3.61
N PRO A 65 2.55 7.70 4.19
CA PRO A 65 3.86 7.25 3.69
C PRO A 65 3.79 6.60 2.31
N GLY A 66 2.62 6.23 1.87
CA GLY A 66 2.32 5.48 0.66
C GLY A 66 1.45 4.27 0.99
N ARG A 67 0.77 3.74 -0.03
CA ARG A 67 -0.15 2.62 0.10
C ARG A 67 -0.02 1.64 -1.05
N ARG A 68 -0.36 0.36 -0.81
CA ARG A 68 -0.34 -0.71 -1.80
C ARG A 68 1.00 -0.77 -2.55
N TRP A 69 0.97 -1.05 -3.86
CA TRP A 69 2.12 -1.18 -4.73
C TRP A 69 3.05 0.07 -4.72
N MET A 70 2.48 1.26 -4.46
CA MET A 70 3.25 2.52 -4.44
C MET A 70 4.39 2.49 -3.41
N THR A 71 4.21 1.79 -2.27
CA THR A 71 5.25 1.66 -1.25
C THR A 71 6.45 0.84 -1.71
N ALA A 72 6.27 0.01 -2.74
CA ALA A 72 7.33 -0.77 -3.36
C ALA A 72 7.99 -0.05 -4.55
N SER A 73 7.40 1.04 -5.06
CA SER A 73 7.87 1.76 -6.24
C SER A 73 8.96 2.77 -5.91
N HIS A 74 10.13 2.58 -6.50
CA HIS A 74 11.23 3.55 -6.40
C HIS A 74 10.94 4.82 -7.20
N VAL A 75 10.18 4.72 -8.29
CA VAL A 75 9.75 5.89 -9.09
C VAL A 75 8.78 6.74 -8.28
N CYS A 76 7.77 6.16 -7.61
CA CYS A 76 6.87 6.91 -6.74
C CYS A 76 7.64 7.64 -5.62
N HIS A 77 8.64 6.99 -5.03
CA HIS A 77 9.46 7.62 -4.00
C HIS A 77 10.33 8.75 -4.58
N ALA A 78 11.01 8.52 -5.71
CA ALA A 78 11.83 9.55 -6.36
C ALA A 78 11.01 10.78 -6.76
N LEU A 79 9.76 10.60 -7.16
CA LEU A 79 8.83 11.67 -7.48
C LEU A 79 8.21 12.35 -6.24
N GLY A 80 8.48 11.84 -5.03
CA GLY A 80 7.85 12.34 -3.80
C GLY A 80 6.36 12.01 -3.69
N ILE A 81 5.85 11.06 -4.48
CA ILE A 81 4.47 10.57 -4.37
C ILE A 81 4.32 9.70 -3.11
N THR A 82 5.38 9.00 -2.72
CA THR A 82 5.47 8.27 -1.45
C THR A 82 6.64 8.78 -0.62
N ASN A 83 6.48 8.74 0.71
CA ASN A 83 7.48 9.23 1.66
C ASN A 83 8.36 8.13 2.27
N ILE A 84 8.05 6.86 1.99
CA ILE A 84 8.87 5.73 2.44
C ILE A 84 9.67 5.17 1.29
N CYS A 85 10.93 4.90 1.57
CA CYS A 85 11.75 4.00 0.77
C CYS A 85 12.29 2.90 1.68
N LEU A 86 11.80 1.69 1.48
CA LEU A 86 12.18 0.53 2.26
C LEU A 86 13.50 -0.06 1.74
N GLY A 87 14.59 0.67 1.92
CA GLY A 87 15.92 0.21 1.50
C GLY A 87 16.39 -1.09 2.16
N SER A 88 15.74 -1.51 3.26
CA SER A 88 16.02 -2.75 3.98
C SER A 88 15.08 -3.91 3.60
N ILE A 89 13.85 -3.60 3.18
CA ILE A 89 12.89 -4.59 2.72
C ILE A 89 12.88 -4.52 1.19
N SER A 90 13.46 -5.53 0.54
CA SER A 90 13.46 -5.63 -0.93
C SER A 90 12.04 -5.90 -1.42
N LEU A 91 11.23 -4.86 -1.49
CA LEU A 91 9.93 -4.92 -2.14
C LEU A 91 10.10 -4.74 -3.63
N THR A 92 9.38 -5.54 -4.39
CA THR A 92 9.23 -5.38 -5.83
C THR A 92 7.77 -5.06 -6.07
N PRO A 93 7.45 -4.05 -6.85
CA PRO A 93 6.06 -3.76 -7.19
C PRO A 93 5.52 -4.87 -8.10
N ILE A 94 5.08 -5.98 -7.48
CA ILE A 94 4.58 -7.17 -8.19
C ILE A 94 3.42 -6.80 -9.10
N ASP A 95 2.58 -5.88 -8.65
CA ASP A 95 1.45 -5.39 -9.41
C ASP A 95 1.88 -4.68 -10.70
N PHE A 96 3.10 -4.15 -10.78
CA PHE A 96 3.67 -3.63 -12.03
C PHE A 96 4.04 -4.72 -13.04
N TRP A 97 4.45 -5.89 -12.56
CA TRP A 97 4.89 -6.99 -13.40
C TRP A 97 3.74 -7.91 -13.81
N GLY A 98 2.53 -7.60 -13.31
CA GLY A 98 1.31 -8.30 -13.66
C GLY A 98 0.86 -8.05 -15.10
N ASP A 99 -0.36 -8.53 -15.44
CA ASP A 99 -0.96 -8.30 -16.75
C ASP A 99 -1.09 -6.80 -17.06
N GLU A 100 -1.25 -6.50 -18.37
CA GLU A 100 -1.50 -5.14 -18.86
C GLU A 100 -2.73 -4.49 -18.21
N ASP A 101 -3.67 -5.32 -17.73
CA ASP A 101 -4.91 -4.92 -17.05
C ASP A 101 -4.77 -4.75 -15.52
N SER A 102 -3.56 -4.89 -14.93
CA SER A 102 -3.42 -4.70 -13.49
C SER A 102 -3.73 -3.26 -13.09
N ASP A 103 -4.58 -3.12 -12.07
CA ASP A 103 -4.99 -1.82 -11.50
C ASP A 103 -3.77 -1.07 -10.93
N THR A 104 -3.39 0.00 -11.61
CA THR A 104 -2.32 0.92 -11.18
C THR A 104 -2.85 2.19 -10.52
N THR A 105 -4.12 2.21 -10.12
CA THR A 105 -4.72 3.33 -9.38
C THR A 105 -3.90 3.65 -8.14
N MET A 106 -3.54 4.92 -7.98
CA MET A 106 -2.80 5.42 -6.83
C MET A 106 -3.74 5.76 -5.69
N ASP A 107 -3.38 5.35 -4.48
CA ASP A 107 -4.10 5.62 -3.24
C ASP A 107 -3.32 6.64 -2.40
N ILE A 108 -3.83 7.85 -2.25
CA ILE A 108 -3.22 8.90 -1.43
C ILE A 108 -3.94 8.96 -0.08
N GLU A 109 -3.26 8.53 0.98
CA GLU A 109 -3.77 8.67 2.34
C GLU A 109 -3.43 10.05 2.90
N VAL A 110 -4.42 10.67 3.55
CA VAL A 110 -4.26 12.01 4.14
C VAL A 110 -4.98 12.09 5.49
N ASP A 111 -4.59 13.04 6.33
CA ASP A 111 -5.33 13.39 7.54
C ASP A 111 -6.69 14.03 7.20
N GLU A 112 -7.55 14.19 8.20
CA GLU A 112 -8.93 14.68 8.03
C GLU A 112 -8.99 16.08 7.40
N ASP A 113 -8.18 17.02 7.88
CA ASP A 113 -8.20 18.40 7.37
C ASP A 113 -7.71 18.45 5.93
N THR A 114 -6.64 17.72 5.61
CA THR A 114 -6.11 17.61 4.25
C THR A 114 -7.11 16.92 3.32
N TYR A 115 -7.89 15.95 3.81
CA TYR A 115 -8.91 15.25 3.05
C TYR A 115 -10.02 16.20 2.57
N ASP A 116 -10.44 17.13 3.42
CA ASP A 116 -11.50 18.09 3.08
C ASP A 116 -11.06 19.04 1.95
N TRP A 117 -9.78 19.35 1.88
CA TRP A 117 -9.21 20.23 0.83
C TRP A 117 -8.67 19.48 -0.40
N ALA A 118 -8.55 18.18 -0.36
CA ALA A 118 -7.87 17.40 -1.41
C ALA A 118 -8.52 17.53 -2.79
N TYR A 119 -9.85 17.63 -2.86
CA TYR A 119 -10.56 17.86 -4.12
C TYR A 119 -10.22 19.24 -4.72
N PHE A 120 -10.26 20.30 -3.91
CA PHE A 120 -9.96 21.66 -4.37
C PHE A 120 -8.52 21.78 -4.84
N LYS A 121 -7.60 21.12 -4.16
CA LYS A 121 -6.21 21.05 -4.63
C LYS A 121 -6.08 20.34 -5.98
N ALA A 122 -6.91 19.35 -6.26
CA ALA A 122 -6.95 18.74 -7.58
C ALA A 122 -7.48 19.71 -8.64
N THR A 123 -8.52 20.50 -8.32
CA THR A 123 -9.03 21.53 -9.26
C THR A 123 -8.03 22.64 -9.50
N GLU A 124 -7.24 23.04 -8.52
CA GLU A 124 -6.13 23.99 -8.69
C GLU A 124 -5.04 23.48 -9.64
N VAL A 125 -4.72 22.18 -9.56
CA VAL A 125 -3.65 21.56 -10.35
C VAL A 125 -4.09 21.25 -11.78
N PHE A 126 -5.33 20.80 -11.97
CA PHE A 126 -5.82 20.25 -13.24
C PHE A 126 -6.87 21.12 -13.94
N GLY A 127 -7.44 22.09 -13.25
CA GLY A 127 -8.57 22.90 -13.73
C GLY A 127 -9.92 22.38 -13.23
N TYR A 128 -10.83 23.28 -12.90
CA TYR A 128 -12.13 22.93 -12.31
C TYR A 128 -12.95 22.00 -13.22
N ASP A 129 -13.09 22.34 -14.49
CA ASP A 129 -13.89 21.56 -15.44
C ASP A 129 -13.29 20.19 -15.79
N ASN A 130 -12.03 19.98 -15.41
CA ASN A 130 -11.28 18.77 -15.71
C ASN A 130 -11.30 17.73 -14.59
N VAL A 131 -11.89 18.04 -13.43
CA VAL A 131 -11.83 17.21 -12.24
C VAL A 131 -13.22 16.91 -11.72
N ALA A 132 -13.50 15.63 -11.46
CA ALA A 132 -14.71 15.22 -10.74
C ALA A 132 -14.40 14.21 -9.64
N ARG A 133 -15.23 14.19 -8.60
CA ARG A 133 -15.26 13.12 -7.61
C ARG A 133 -16.18 12.00 -8.06
N THR A 134 -15.79 10.77 -7.78
CA THR A 134 -16.75 9.67 -7.88
C THR A 134 -17.64 9.64 -6.64
N SER A 135 -18.89 9.27 -6.85
CA SER A 135 -19.89 9.17 -5.80
C SER A 135 -20.80 7.98 -6.08
N ASP A 136 -21.28 7.30 -5.04
CA ASP A 136 -22.31 6.28 -5.19
C ASP A 136 -23.65 6.97 -5.50
N ILE A 137 -23.90 7.21 -6.79
CA ILE A 137 -25.10 7.90 -7.28
C ILE A 137 -26.20 6.90 -7.69
N ASP A 138 -25.99 5.62 -7.47
CA ASP A 138 -26.84 4.50 -7.94
C ASP A 138 -28.36 4.66 -7.73
N ASN A 139 -28.79 5.60 -6.88
CA ASN A 139 -30.19 5.83 -6.57
C ASN A 139 -30.63 7.29 -6.67
N ILE A 140 -29.77 8.20 -7.16
CA ILE A 140 -30.14 9.61 -7.23
C ILE A 140 -30.93 9.89 -8.51
N GLN A 141 -32.27 9.91 -8.39
CA GLN A 141 -33.19 10.23 -9.51
C GLN A 141 -33.70 11.68 -9.50
N SER A 142 -33.43 12.48 -8.45
CA SER A 142 -33.89 13.84 -8.29
C SER A 142 -32.92 14.75 -7.54
N GLU A 143 -33.08 16.09 -7.70
CA GLU A 143 -32.29 17.08 -6.93
C GLU A 143 -32.49 16.97 -5.40
N GLU A 144 -33.68 16.55 -4.95
CA GLU A 144 -33.95 16.29 -3.53
C GLU A 144 -33.14 15.11 -2.99
N GLU A 145 -32.88 14.08 -3.82
CA GLU A 145 -32.05 12.93 -3.45
C GLU A 145 -30.55 13.30 -3.40
N ILE A 146 -30.09 14.24 -4.25
CA ILE A 146 -28.73 14.79 -4.18
C ILE A 146 -28.47 15.48 -2.83
N ASN A 147 -29.46 16.20 -2.30
CA ASN A 147 -29.35 16.83 -0.99
C ASN A 147 -29.33 15.82 0.17
N THR A 148 -30.01 14.68 0.04
CA THR A 148 -29.93 13.56 1.01
C THR A 148 -28.58 12.88 1.00
N PHE A 149 -27.86 12.94 -0.11
CA PHE A 149 -26.50 12.46 -0.29
C PHE A 149 -25.48 13.16 0.64
N ARG A 150 -25.73 14.42 1.04
CA ARG A 150 -24.93 15.11 2.09
C ARG A 150 -24.86 14.33 3.40
N GLY A 151 -25.89 13.54 3.75
CA GLY A 151 -25.89 12.68 4.93
C GLY A 151 -24.95 11.45 4.82
N TYR A 152 -24.71 10.95 3.61
CA TYR A 152 -23.81 9.82 3.35
C TYR A 152 -22.33 10.20 3.35
N ARG A 153 -21.98 11.46 3.04
CA ARG A 153 -20.59 11.96 3.06
C ARG A 153 -19.87 11.69 4.39
N LYS A 154 -20.56 11.71 5.53
CA LYS A 154 -19.96 11.45 6.85
C LYS A 154 -19.50 10.01 7.07
N LYS A 155 -19.87 9.07 6.18
CA LYS A 155 -19.52 7.63 6.32
C LYS A 155 -18.47 7.14 5.33
N GLN A 156 -18.15 7.88 4.28
CA GLN A 156 -17.14 7.45 3.30
C GLN A 156 -15.73 7.72 3.83
N LYS A 157 -14.91 6.66 3.94
CA LYS A 157 -13.49 6.75 4.30
C LYS A 157 -12.60 7.25 3.15
N GLY A 158 -13.13 7.41 1.94
CA GLY A 158 -12.38 7.82 0.77
C GLY A 158 -13.27 8.08 -0.45
N TYR A 159 -12.72 8.73 -1.45
CA TYR A 159 -13.33 8.94 -2.76
C TYR A 159 -12.26 8.85 -3.85
N SER A 160 -12.70 8.58 -5.08
CA SER A 160 -11.83 8.69 -6.24
C SER A 160 -11.97 10.07 -6.87
N ILE A 161 -10.87 10.56 -7.41
CA ILE A 161 -10.81 11.74 -8.29
C ILE A 161 -10.55 11.23 -9.69
N VAL A 162 -11.37 11.69 -10.63
CA VAL A 162 -11.19 11.46 -12.07
C VAL A 162 -10.74 12.77 -12.70
N VAL A 163 -9.72 12.68 -13.54
CA VAL A 163 -9.16 13.83 -14.26
C VAL A 163 -9.28 13.59 -15.76
N CYS A 164 -9.96 14.52 -16.43
CA CYS A 164 -10.16 14.54 -17.87
C CYS A 164 -9.59 15.86 -18.42
N PRO A 165 -8.42 15.87 -19.07
CA PRO A 165 -7.75 17.10 -19.50
C PRO A 165 -8.55 17.96 -20.48
N ASP A 166 -9.50 17.36 -21.18
CA ASP A 166 -10.41 18.00 -22.14
C ASP A 166 -11.82 18.29 -21.59
N GLY A 167 -12.00 18.13 -20.29
CA GLY A 167 -13.26 18.37 -19.57
C GLY A 167 -13.99 17.09 -19.16
N VAL A 168 -14.44 17.03 -17.92
CA VAL A 168 -15.17 15.85 -17.40
C VAL A 168 -16.51 15.67 -18.12
N ALA A 169 -17.21 16.75 -18.42
CA ALA A 169 -18.52 16.73 -19.06
C ALA A 169 -18.51 16.18 -20.49
N GLU A 170 -17.34 16.15 -21.15
CA GLU A 170 -17.18 15.55 -22.48
C GLU A 170 -17.23 14.01 -22.45
N HIS A 171 -16.95 13.41 -21.28
CA HIS A 171 -16.82 11.96 -21.12
C HIS A 171 -17.87 11.37 -20.20
N TYR A 172 -18.36 12.14 -19.22
CA TYR A 172 -19.22 11.65 -18.17
C TYR A 172 -20.43 12.58 -17.93
N LYS A 173 -21.52 12.00 -17.44
CA LYS A 173 -22.61 12.77 -16.87
C LYS A 173 -22.15 13.36 -15.55
N VAL A 174 -22.15 14.68 -15.46
CA VAL A 174 -21.65 15.44 -14.30
C VAL A 174 -22.83 15.95 -13.49
N TYR A 175 -22.67 15.96 -12.16
CA TYR A 175 -23.58 16.55 -11.19
C TYR A 175 -22.81 17.58 -10.36
N GLU A 176 -23.34 18.77 -10.23
CA GLU A 176 -22.84 19.78 -9.30
C GLU A 176 -23.42 19.54 -7.91
N VAL A 177 -22.56 19.45 -6.90
CA VAL A 177 -22.94 19.26 -5.50
C VAL A 177 -22.31 20.36 -4.68
N GLU A 178 -23.14 21.24 -4.10
CA GLU A 178 -22.68 22.27 -3.18
C GLU A 178 -22.06 21.64 -1.93
N GLY A 179 -20.81 21.99 -1.62
CA GLY A 179 -20.11 21.54 -0.41
C GLY A 179 -20.66 22.22 0.85
N ASP A 180 -20.40 21.63 2.03
CA ASP A 180 -20.73 22.24 3.34
C ASP A 180 -20.00 23.58 3.55
N ASP A 181 -18.94 23.84 2.80
CA ASP A 181 -18.12 25.04 2.74
C ASP A 181 -18.60 26.08 1.70
N GLY A 182 -19.70 25.79 0.99
CA GLY A 182 -20.26 26.62 -0.08
C GLY A 182 -19.49 26.56 -1.39
N LEU A 183 -18.57 25.59 -1.55
CA LEU A 183 -17.84 25.38 -2.80
C LEU A 183 -18.48 24.22 -3.58
N ASP A 184 -18.74 24.46 -4.86
CA ASP A 184 -19.32 23.44 -5.73
C ASP A 184 -18.29 22.36 -6.08
N THR A 185 -18.74 21.11 -6.03
CA THR A 185 -17.94 19.94 -6.38
C THR A 185 -18.58 19.23 -7.57
N LEU A 186 -17.83 19.00 -8.63
CA LEU A 186 -18.27 18.15 -9.72
C LEU A 186 -18.21 16.69 -9.31
N CYS A 187 -19.33 15.99 -9.47
CA CYS A 187 -19.45 14.57 -9.14
C CYS A 187 -19.86 13.76 -10.37
N ILE A 188 -19.35 12.54 -10.47
CA ILE A 188 -19.77 11.53 -11.45
C ILE A 188 -20.14 10.24 -10.72
N ASP A 189 -20.88 9.36 -11.38
CA ASP A 189 -21.22 8.04 -10.84
C ASP A 189 -19.96 7.21 -10.56
N GLY A 190 -19.93 6.55 -9.40
CA GLY A 190 -18.81 5.74 -8.96
C GLY A 190 -18.56 4.48 -9.77
N ASP A 191 -19.62 3.94 -10.38
CA ASP A 191 -19.59 2.70 -11.18
C ASP A 191 -19.23 2.94 -12.65
N VAL A 192 -18.85 4.15 -13.02
CA VAL A 192 -18.41 4.43 -14.39
C VAL A 192 -17.13 3.67 -14.69
N GLU A 193 -17.20 2.79 -15.70
CA GLU A 193 -16.04 2.06 -16.21
C GLU A 193 -14.94 3.02 -16.67
N PRO A 194 -13.67 2.68 -16.44
CA PRO A 194 -12.56 3.43 -17.01
C PRO A 194 -12.70 3.49 -18.53
N THR A 195 -12.54 4.66 -19.09
CA THR A 195 -12.54 4.80 -20.56
C THR A 195 -11.22 4.29 -21.12
N ASP A 196 -11.21 3.80 -22.37
CA ASP A 196 -9.98 3.47 -23.11
C ASP A 196 -9.12 4.70 -23.42
N ASN A 197 -9.55 5.89 -23.02
CA ASN A 197 -8.83 7.13 -23.23
C ASN A 197 -7.64 7.22 -22.25
N ILE A 198 -6.44 7.04 -22.76
CA ILE A 198 -5.17 7.06 -22.00
C ILE A 198 -4.86 8.37 -21.28
N HIS A 199 -5.55 9.46 -21.64
CA HIS A 199 -5.38 10.77 -21.02
C HIS A 199 -6.29 10.99 -19.82
N ILE A 200 -7.31 10.13 -19.65
CA ILE A 200 -8.16 10.12 -18.46
C ILE A 200 -7.54 9.22 -17.41
N PHE A 201 -7.38 9.73 -16.21
CA PHE A 201 -6.83 8.94 -15.13
C PHE A 201 -7.62 9.13 -13.83
N ARG A 202 -7.52 8.13 -12.98
CA ARG A 202 -8.22 8.04 -11.71
C ARG A 202 -7.23 7.75 -10.58
N PHE A 203 -7.43 8.38 -9.43
CA PHE A 203 -6.72 8.08 -8.20
C PHE A 203 -7.65 8.23 -7.00
N ASN A 204 -7.29 7.61 -5.88
CA ASN A 204 -8.10 7.65 -4.67
C ASN A 204 -7.49 8.58 -3.63
N VAL A 205 -8.34 9.32 -2.95
CA VAL A 205 -8.00 10.05 -1.73
C VAL A 205 -8.68 9.37 -0.56
N ILE A 206 -7.89 8.99 0.45
CA ILE A 206 -8.34 8.17 1.56
C ILE A 206 -8.06 8.91 2.87
N ARG A 207 -9.12 9.18 3.64
CA ARG A 207 -8.97 9.73 4.99
C ARG A 207 -8.42 8.65 5.93
N SER A 208 -7.31 8.95 6.57
CA SER A 208 -6.67 8.07 7.55
C SER A 208 -6.91 8.56 8.97
N ASP A 209 -7.69 7.80 9.74
CA ASP A 209 -7.90 8.08 11.16
C ASP A 209 -6.57 8.03 11.94
N THR A 210 -5.63 7.21 11.48
CA THR A 210 -4.28 7.11 12.06
C THR A 210 -3.47 8.39 11.84
N LEU A 211 -3.46 8.94 10.62
CA LEU A 211 -2.77 10.19 10.31
C LEU A 211 -3.40 11.36 11.05
N THR A 212 -4.73 11.42 11.09
CA THR A 212 -5.47 12.43 11.87
C THR A 212 -5.07 12.39 13.34
N ARG A 213 -4.95 11.19 13.91
CA ARG A 213 -4.50 11.03 15.30
C ARG A 213 -3.05 11.46 15.49
N ILE A 214 -2.15 11.06 14.60
CA ILE A 214 -0.74 11.48 14.62
C ILE A 214 -0.67 13.01 14.64
N LYS A 215 -1.36 13.67 13.70
CA LYS A 215 -1.40 15.14 13.60
C LYS A 215 -1.89 15.79 14.89
N ARG A 216 -2.97 15.29 15.48
CA ARG A 216 -3.50 15.81 16.76
C ARG A 216 -2.49 15.68 17.90
N ILE A 217 -1.80 14.54 18.00
CA ILE A 217 -0.73 14.35 19.00
C ILE A 217 0.43 15.32 18.74
N GLN A 218 0.84 15.50 17.50
CA GLN A 218 1.89 16.45 17.12
C GLN A 218 1.52 17.89 17.52
N HIS A 219 0.26 18.29 17.35
CA HIS A 219 -0.23 19.60 17.79
C HIS A 219 -0.16 19.75 19.32
N GLU A 220 -0.52 18.73 20.10
CA GLU A 220 -0.39 18.80 21.57
C GLU A 220 1.09 18.86 22.02
N ILE A 221 2.00 18.17 21.33
CA ILE A 221 3.46 18.26 21.57
C ILE A 221 3.95 19.69 21.35
N VAL A 222 3.57 20.33 20.26
CA VAL A 222 3.93 21.72 19.95
C VAL A 222 3.32 22.67 20.97
N LYS A 223 2.06 22.51 21.35
CA LYS A 223 1.36 23.30 22.35
C LYS A 223 1.99 23.17 23.75
N ALA A 224 2.56 22.00 24.06
CA ALA A 224 3.34 21.79 25.28
C ALA A 224 4.76 22.43 25.21
N GLY A 225 5.11 23.11 24.12
CA GLY A 225 6.43 23.72 23.93
C GLY A 225 7.56 22.72 23.67
N LYS A 226 7.22 21.47 23.33
CA LYS A 226 8.18 20.41 23.02
C LYS A 226 8.53 20.41 21.54
N VAL A 227 9.70 19.86 21.20
CA VAL A 227 10.09 19.66 19.79
C VAL A 227 9.29 18.50 19.23
N CYS A 228 8.47 18.81 18.21
CA CYS A 228 7.67 17.80 17.55
C CYS A 228 8.54 16.99 16.56
N PRO A 229 8.54 15.64 16.64
CA PRO A 229 9.23 14.83 15.66
C PRO A 229 8.49 14.88 14.30
N ASP A 230 9.27 15.01 13.21
CA ASP A 230 8.76 14.90 11.86
C ASP A 230 8.71 13.43 11.45
N MET A 231 7.53 12.98 10.98
CA MET A 231 7.31 11.61 10.54
C MET A 231 8.23 11.23 9.36
N TYR A 232 8.59 12.19 8.51
CA TYR A 232 9.35 11.95 7.28
C TYR A 232 10.76 12.53 7.25
N HIS A 233 11.22 13.06 8.38
CA HIS A 233 12.58 13.60 8.43
C HIS A 233 13.60 12.53 7.96
N ARG A 234 14.61 12.94 7.19
CA ARG A 234 15.62 12.04 6.58
C ARG A 234 16.39 11.15 7.58
N GLY A 235 16.29 11.46 8.88
CA GLY A 235 16.73 10.60 9.98
C GLY A 235 15.73 9.52 10.39
N SER A 236 14.51 9.55 9.89
CA SER A 236 13.40 8.66 10.25
C SER A 236 13.50 7.23 9.63
N ALA A 237 14.49 6.96 8.77
CA ALA A 237 14.93 5.57 8.57
C ALA A 237 15.13 4.84 9.90
N ASN A 238 15.42 5.59 10.96
CA ASN A 238 15.47 5.11 12.34
C ASN A 238 14.11 4.71 12.92
N ILE A 239 12.95 5.19 12.40
CA ILE A 239 11.63 4.77 12.89
C ILE A 239 11.43 3.28 12.65
N LEU A 240 11.84 2.78 11.49
CA LEU A 240 11.79 1.36 11.17
C LEU A 240 12.71 0.51 12.06
N TYR A 241 13.73 1.12 12.65
CA TYR A 241 14.67 0.49 13.59
C TYR A 241 14.40 0.86 15.05
N TYR A 242 13.30 1.59 15.32
CA TYR A 242 12.94 2.03 16.68
C TYR A 242 12.29 0.89 17.48
N SER A 243 13.00 -0.25 17.51
CA SER A 243 12.52 -1.50 18.10
C SER A 243 12.01 -1.35 19.55
N ASN A 244 12.61 -0.44 20.33
CA ASN A 244 12.22 -0.22 21.73
C ASN A 244 10.83 0.39 21.93
N GLY A 245 10.23 1.02 20.89
CA GLY A 245 8.87 1.56 20.94
C GLY A 245 7.79 0.55 20.61
N TYR A 246 8.10 -0.49 19.84
CA TYR A 246 7.10 -1.42 19.30
C TYR A 246 6.33 -2.19 20.38
N GLN A 247 6.91 -2.40 21.56
CA GLN A 247 6.18 -3.03 22.67
C GLN A 247 4.94 -2.24 23.09
N THR A 248 4.94 -0.92 22.91
CA THR A 248 3.79 -0.07 23.25
C THR A 248 2.59 -0.29 22.31
N LEU A 249 2.80 -0.92 21.14
CA LEU A 249 1.72 -1.29 20.21
C LEU A 249 0.82 -2.39 20.77
N PHE A 250 1.36 -3.27 21.61
CA PHE A 250 0.65 -4.42 22.18
C PHE A 250 -0.07 -4.07 23.50
N ASP A 251 -0.43 -2.83 23.70
CA ASP A 251 -1.21 -2.39 24.84
C ASP A 251 -2.70 -2.72 24.62
N GLU A 252 -3.23 -3.67 25.40
CA GLU A 252 -4.62 -4.13 25.29
C GLU A 252 -5.64 -3.04 25.61
N GLU A 253 -5.26 -1.99 26.32
CA GLU A 253 -6.12 -0.83 26.59
C GLU A 253 -6.24 0.09 25.36
N ASP A 254 -5.29 0.02 24.43
CA ASP A 254 -5.25 0.86 23.23
C ASP A 254 -5.71 0.09 21.98
N ARG A 255 -7.00 -0.09 21.85
CA ARG A 255 -7.62 -0.75 20.69
C ARG A 255 -7.69 0.12 19.44
N SER A 256 -7.18 1.33 19.48
CA SER A 256 -7.19 2.25 18.33
C SER A 256 -6.16 1.88 17.26
N ILE A 257 -5.19 1.02 17.59
CA ILE A 257 -4.20 0.52 16.64
C ILE A 257 -4.64 -0.85 16.14
N PRO A 258 -5.06 -0.97 14.88
CA PRO A 258 -5.50 -2.25 14.32
C PRO A 258 -4.42 -3.33 14.45
N PHE A 259 -4.81 -4.58 14.64
CA PHE A 259 -3.99 -5.80 14.78
C PHE A 259 -3.21 -5.94 16.09
N PHE A 260 -2.77 -4.86 16.74
CA PHE A 260 -1.84 -4.93 17.87
C PHE A 260 -2.50 -4.76 19.24
N GLY A 261 -3.65 -4.10 19.31
CA GLY A 261 -4.47 -3.99 20.55
C GLY A 261 -5.26 -5.26 20.91
N ASP A 262 -5.06 -6.36 20.17
CA ASP A 262 -5.70 -7.65 20.41
C ASP A 262 -4.81 -8.53 21.29
N LYS A 263 -5.42 -9.14 22.34
CA LYS A 263 -4.73 -10.06 23.24
C LYS A 263 -4.01 -11.18 22.48
N LEU A 264 -4.66 -11.74 21.45
CA LEU A 264 -4.06 -12.81 20.64
C LEU A 264 -2.80 -12.36 19.90
N ALA A 265 -2.78 -11.13 19.36
CA ALA A 265 -1.61 -10.59 18.69
C ALA A 265 -0.43 -10.44 19.68
N LYS A 266 -0.70 -10.01 20.92
CA LYS A 266 0.31 -9.91 21.98
C LYS A 266 0.87 -11.27 22.37
N GLU A 267 0.00 -12.23 22.67
CA GLU A 267 0.41 -13.60 23.01
C GLU A 267 1.25 -14.23 21.88
N MET A 268 0.86 -13.99 20.62
CA MET A 268 1.60 -14.47 19.46
C MET A 268 2.95 -13.78 19.30
N ALA A 269 3.03 -12.48 19.56
CA ALA A 269 4.30 -11.76 19.54
C ALA A 269 5.27 -12.32 20.58
N GLU A 270 4.79 -12.65 21.77
CA GLU A 270 5.59 -13.29 22.85
C GLU A 270 6.06 -14.69 22.45
N ILE A 271 5.19 -15.49 21.83
CA ILE A 271 5.51 -16.86 21.39
C ILE A 271 6.47 -16.85 20.19
N LEU A 272 6.24 -15.99 19.21
CA LEU A 272 7.01 -16.03 17.96
C LEU A 272 8.38 -15.36 18.08
N PHE A 273 8.48 -14.31 18.86
CA PHE A 273 9.65 -13.46 18.83
C PHE A 273 10.42 -13.41 20.15
N GLY A 274 9.77 -13.68 21.29
CA GLY A 274 10.41 -13.74 22.63
C GLY A 274 11.29 -12.53 22.99
N LYS A 275 11.26 -11.47 22.16
CA LYS A 275 12.07 -10.26 22.21
C LYS A 275 11.26 -9.05 21.78
N ILE A 276 11.91 -7.89 21.79
CA ILE A 276 11.40 -6.66 21.19
C ILE A 276 11.21 -6.89 19.68
N PRO A 277 10.01 -6.79 19.14
CA PRO A 277 9.75 -7.06 17.74
C PRO A 277 10.45 -6.04 16.82
N SER A 278 10.91 -6.53 15.68
CA SER A 278 11.38 -5.71 14.56
C SER A 278 10.19 -5.31 13.66
N MET A 279 10.43 -4.44 12.68
CA MET A 279 9.43 -4.14 11.66
C MET A 279 9.02 -5.40 10.87
N GLU A 280 9.96 -6.30 10.59
CA GLU A 280 9.70 -7.56 9.90
C GLU A 280 8.80 -8.48 10.75
N ASP A 281 9.00 -8.48 12.07
CA ASP A 281 8.14 -9.22 13.00
C ASP A 281 6.72 -8.65 13.02
N LEU A 282 6.57 -7.32 13.02
CA LEU A 282 5.26 -6.67 12.96
C LEU A 282 4.53 -7.00 11.65
N LEU A 283 5.21 -6.97 10.53
CA LEU A 283 4.66 -7.40 9.24
C LEU A 283 4.25 -8.87 9.30
N THR A 284 5.07 -9.74 9.88
CA THR A 284 4.75 -11.16 10.04
C THR A 284 3.48 -11.37 10.86
N ILE A 285 3.33 -10.71 12.02
CA ILE A 285 2.12 -10.78 12.84
C ILE A 285 0.90 -10.29 12.06
N THR A 286 1.04 -9.18 11.35
CA THR A 286 -0.05 -8.60 10.55
C THR A 286 -0.52 -9.56 9.46
N ALA A 287 0.41 -10.24 8.77
CA ALA A 287 0.08 -11.23 7.74
C ALA A 287 -0.62 -12.45 8.35
N LEU A 288 -0.09 -12.97 9.45
CA LEU A 288 -0.68 -14.11 10.17
C LEU A 288 -2.08 -13.79 10.68
N TYR A 289 -2.30 -12.58 11.18
CA TYR A 289 -3.59 -12.11 11.65
C TYR A 289 -4.59 -11.95 10.48
N SER A 290 -4.19 -11.27 9.43
CA SER A 290 -5.03 -11.04 8.23
C SER A 290 -5.44 -12.35 7.57
N ALA A 291 -4.53 -13.32 7.48
CA ALA A 291 -4.81 -14.64 6.96
C ALA A 291 -5.53 -15.56 7.96
N ARG A 292 -5.84 -15.08 9.16
CA ARG A 292 -6.36 -15.86 10.30
C ARG A 292 -5.51 -17.08 10.67
N LEU A 293 -4.26 -17.13 10.25
CA LEU A 293 -3.32 -18.21 10.56
C LEU A 293 -2.83 -18.15 12.00
N ILE A 294 -2.90 -16.97 12.59
CA ILE A 294 -2.57 -16.75 14.00
C ILE A 294 -3.39 -17.69 14.92
N TYR A 295 -4.65 -17.98 14.60
CA TYR A 295 -5.48 -18.93 15.35
C TYR A 295 -4.99 -20.37 15.20
N GLU A 296 -4.49 -20.75 14.01
CA GLU A 296 -3.95 -22.09 13.79
C GLU A 296 -2.66 -22.32 14.59
N ILE A 297 -1.79 -21.33 14.65
CA ILE A 297 -0.55 -21.40 15.44
C ILE A 297 -0.87 -21.45 16.93
N HIS A 298 -1.83 -20.65 17.40
CA HIS A 298 -2.24 -20.62 18.81
C HIS A 298 -2.81 -21.97 19.26
N VAL A 299 -3.63 -22.62 18.42
CA VAL A 299 -4.29 -23.90 18.76
C VAL A 299 -3.36 -25.10 18.63
N HIS A 300 -2.49 -25.12 17.62
CA HIS A 300 -1.72 -26.32 17.23
C HIS A 300 -0.22 -26.26 17.54
N ASN A 301 0.27 -25.19 18.12
CA ASN A 301 1.68 -24.79 18.21
C ASN A 301 2.40 -24.60 16.87
N ILE A 302 3.54 -23.93 16.91
CA ILE A 302 4.27 -23.53 15.70
C ILE A 302 4.88 -24.71 14.93
N GLU A 303 5.30 -25.77 15.62
CA GLU A 303 5.92 -26.93 14.96
C GLU A 303 4.90 -27.76 14.18
N ASP A 304 3.69 -27.93 14.71
CA ASP A 304 2.60 -28.60 14.01
C ASP A 304 2.07 -27.75 12.84
N TYR A 305 2.04 -26.42 13.01
CA TYR A 305 1.76 -25.50 11.91
C TYR A 305 2.77 -25.66 10.78
N LYS A 306 4.07 -25.65 11.08
CA LYS A 306 5.15 -25.87 10.09
C LYS A 306 5.01 -27.20 9.37
N LYS A 307 4.71 -28.28 10.09
CA LYS A 307 4.48 -29.61 9.50
C LYS A 307 3.28 -29.63 8.57
N LYS A 308 2.18 -29.00 8.96
CA LYS A 308 0.93 -28.95 8.18
C LYS A 308 1.09 -28.13 6.89
N HIS A 309 1.78 -27.01 6.95
CA HIS A 309 2.03 -26.16 5.81
C HIS A 309 3.28 -26.52 5.01
N GLY A 310 4.02 -27.52 5.43
CA GLY A 310 4.68 -28.59 4.72
C GLY A 310 5.87 -28.25 3.84
N VAL A 311 6.63 -27.21 4.13
CA VAL A 311 7.92 -27.05 3.47
C VAL A 311 9.02 -26.90 4.51
N VAL A 312 9.14 -27.90 5.37
CA VAL A 312 10.12 -27.94 6.50
C VAL A 312 11.51 -27.47 6.04
N ARG A 313 11.95 -27.89 4.84
CA ARG A 313 13.25 -27.50 4.29
C ARG A 313 13.36 -26.00 3.94
N LEU A 314 12.24 -25.31 3.65
CA LEU A 314 12.19 -23.86 3.39
C LEU A 314 12.03 -23.07 4.68
N PHE A 315 11.32 -23.61 5.67
CA PHE A 315 11.11 -22.97 6.95
C PHE A 315 12.40 -22.86 7.78
N ASP A 316 13.33 -23.80 7.63
CA ASP A 316 14.61 -23.80 8.36
C ASP A 316 15.64 -22.84 7.74
N LYS A 317 15.37 -22.24 6.59
CA LYS A 317 16.29 -21.34 5.90
C LYS A 317 15.74 -19.92 5.76
N TRP A 318 15.95 -19.14 6.79
CA TRP A 318 16.15 -17.69 6.83
C TRP A 318 15.04 -16.73 6.38
N ARG A 319 14.19 -17.06 5.38
CA ARG A 319 13.27 -16.09 4.80
C ARG A 319 11.79 -16.43 4.96
N PHE A 320 11.47 -17.69 5.17
CA PHE A 320 10.09 -18.15 5.26
C PHE A 320 9.82 -18.97 6.53
N PRO A 321 10.12 -18.43 7.73
CA PRO A 321 9.99 -19.20 8.97
C PRO A 321 8.56 -19.66 9.26
N TYR A 322 7.58 -19.04 8.62
CA TYR A 322 6.16 -19.34 8.75
C TYR A 322 5.49 -19.70 7.41
N GLY A 323 6.26 -20.07 6.41
CA GLY A 323 5.82 -20.32 5.05
C GLY A 323 5.62 -19.04 4.25
N PHE A 324 4.91 -19.15 3.13
CA PHE A 324 4.61 -18.00 2.29
C PHE A 324 3.47 -17.19 2.92
N LEU A 325 3.77 -16.04 3.46
CA LEU A 325 2.80 -15.15 4.08
C LEU A 325 2.29 -14.09 3.09
N TYR A 326 3.12 -13.74 2.13
CA TYR A 326 2.88 -12.68 1.17
C TYR A 326 3.04 -13.15 -0.28
N ARG A 327 2.45 -12.42 -1.22
CA ARG A 327 2.66 -12.62 -2.66
C ARG A 327 4.14 -12.49 -3.02
N GLU A 328 4.81 -11.54 -2.40
CA GLU A 328 6.23 -11.28 -2.56
C GLU A 328 7.07 -12.51 -2.16
N ASP A 329 6.70 -13.23 -1.12
CA ASP A 329 7.39 -14.45 -0.70
C ASP A 329 7.36 -15.52 -1.80
N VAL A 330 6.21 -15.67 -2.46
CA VAL A 330 6.07 -16.61 -3.59
C VAL A 330 6.97 -16.18 -4.74
N CYS A 331 6.94 -14.90 -5.12
CA CYS A 331 7.80 -14.40 -6.19
C CYS A 331 9.29 -14.57 -5.88
N TRP A 332 9.70 -14.31 -4.66
CA TRP A 332 11.08 -14.54 -4.21
C TRP A 332 11.49 -16.01 -4.25
N PHE A 333 10.61 -16.90 -3.83
CA PHE A 333 10.86 -18.33 -3.92
C PHE A 333 11.00 -18.78 -5.37
N MET A 334 10.03 -18.40 -6.23
CA MET A 334 10.03 -18.77 -7.64
C MET A 334 11.28 -18.24 -8.39
N THR A 335 11.68 -17.00 -8.09
CA THR A 335 12.85 -16.40 -8.75
C THR A 335 14.18 -16.91 -8.18
N GLY A 336 14.31 -16.90 -6.87
CA GLY A 336 15.59 -17.17 -6.21
C GLY A 336 15.92 -18.65 -6.04
N TRP A 337 14.93 -19.52 -6.00
CA TRP A 337 15.11 -20.94 -5.73
C TRP A 337 14.75 -21.83 -6.92
N ILE A 338 13.68 -21.46 -7.64
CA ILE A 338 13.22 -22.22 -8.81
C ILE A 338 13.88 -21.73 -10.10
N GLY A 339 14.40 -20.49 -10.11
CA GLY A 339 15.03 -19.91 -11.28
C GLY A 339 14.04 -19.39 -12.34
N MET A 340 12.83 -19.04 -11.92
CA MET A 340 11.85 -18.38 -12.79
C MET A 340 12.16 -16.89 -12.93
N THR A 341 11.68 -16.27 -14.01
CA THR A 341 11.73 -14.82 -14.16
C THR A 341 10.71 -14.14 -13.23
N TRP A 342 10.91 -12.87 -12.93
CA TRP A 342 9.94 -12.08 -12.15
C TRP A 342 8.56 -12.05 -12.83
N LYS A 343 8.52 -11.94 -14.15
CA LYS A 343 7.26 -11.93 -14.90
C LYS A 343 6.50 -13.25 -14.75
N GLU A 344 7.17 -14.39 -14.92
CA GLU A 344 6.56 -15.71 -14.71
C GLU A 344 6.09 -15.90 -13.27
N SER A 345 6.88 -15.45 -12.30
CA SER A 345 6.55 -15.55 -10.88
C SER A 345 5.34 -14.69 -10.50
N ALA A 346 5.28 -13.45 -10.97
CA ALA A 346 4.14 -12.57 -10.78
C ALA A 346 2.88 -13.16 -11.44
N ARG A 347 3.02 -13.74 -12.63
CA ARG A 347 1.90 -14.40 -13.31
C ARG A 347 1.37 -15.61 -12.54
N ILE A 348 2.24 -16.43 -11.94
CA ILE A 348 1.80 -17.52 -11.06
C ILE A 348 0.98 -16.96 -9.88
N VAL A 349 1.45 -15.90 -9.24
CA VAL A 349 0.72 -15.28 -8.12
C VAL A 349 -0.67 -14.82 -8.53
N GLN A 350 -0.82 -14.24 -9.71
CA GLN A 350 -2.13 -13.84 -10.25
C GLN A 350 -3.03 -15.05 -10.47
N LEU A 351 -2.50 -16.11 -11.11
CA LEU A 351 -3.24 -17.34 -11.41
C LEU A 351 -3.65 -18.11 -10.16
N MET A 352 -2.99 -17.91 -9.03
CA MET A 352 -3.39 -18.50 -7.74
C MET A 352 -4.81 -18.08 -7.32
N SER A 353 -5.34 -16.99 -7.85
CA SER A 353 -6.75 -16.59 -7.65
C SER A 353 -7.76 -17.40 -8.47
N GLY A 354 -7.33 -18.35 -9.30
CA GLY A 354 -8.19 -19.29 -10.03
C GLY A 354 -8.70 -18.80 -11.38
N GLN A 355 -8.17 -17.70 -11.91
CA GLN A 355 -8.69 -17.06 -13.12
C GLN A 355 -8.43 -17.83 -14.43
N ASN A 356 -7.34 -18.61 -14.52
CA ASN A 356 -7.00 -19.36 -15.73
C ASN A 356 -6.28 -20.68 -15.41
N PRO A 357 -7.02 -21.81 -15.23
CA PRO A 357 -6.42 -23.09 -14.83
C PRO A 357 -5.50 -23.71 -15.91
N LEU A 358 -5.75 -23.46 -17.20
CA LEU A 358 -4.90 -24.00 -18.28
C LEU A 358 -3.53 -23.33 -18.28
N GLU A 359 -3.47 -22.04 -18.13
CA GLU A 359 -2.22 -21.30 -18.04
C GLU A 359 -1.44 -21.66 -16.77
N ALA A 360 -2.15 -21.83 -15.64
CA ALA A 360 -1.55 -22.30 -14.40
C ALA A 360 -0.88 -23.66 -14.59
N GLU A 361 -1.49 -24.58 -15.30
CA GLU A 361 -0.90 -25.90 -15.59
C GLU A 361 0.34 -25.79 -16.49
N CYS A 362 0.31 -24.92 -17.52
CA CYS A 362 1.49 -24.65 -18.35
C CYS A 362 2.67 -24.11 -17.52
N LEU A 363 2.43 -23.13 -16.65
CA LEU A 363 3.46 -22.59 -15.79
C LEU A 363 3.93 -23.59 -14.73
N LYS A 364 3.08 -24.50 -14.29
CA LYS A 364 3.45 -25.59 -13.40
C LYS A 364 4.52 -26.50 -14.03
N HIS A 365 4.39 -26.83 -15.31
CA HIS A 365 5.41 -27.61 -16.00
C HIS A 365 6.76 -26.90 -16.04
N VAL A 366 6.76 -25.59 -16.33
CA VAL A 366 8.00 -24.78 -16.28
C VAL A 366 8.59 -24.76 -14.86
N TYR A 367 7.75 -24.56 -13.85
CA TYR A 367 8.12 -24.58 -12.45
C TYR A 367 8.75 -25.92 -12.03
N LEU A 368 8.12 -27.05 -12.36
CA LEU A 368 8.62 -28.39 -12.04
C LEU A 368 9.99 -28.64 -12.69
N HIS A 369 10.10 -28.37 -14.01
CA HIS A 369 11.35 -28.59 -14.74
C HIS A 369 12.50 -27.79 -14.15
N ARG A 370 12.33 -26.47 -13.96
CA ARG A 370 13.40 -25.62 -13.39
C ARG A 370 13.68 -25.95 -11.92
N GLY A 371 12.67 -26.29 -11.14
CA GLY A 371 12.85 -26.68 -9.76
C GLY A 371 13.69 -27.97 -9.61
N MET A 372 13.46 -28.97 -10.47
CA MET A 372 14.26 -30.18 -10.52
C MET A 372 15.71 -29.89 -10.96
N ASP A 373 15.91 -29.02 -11.94
CA ASP A 373 17.25 -28.57 -12.36
C ASP A 373 17.99 -27.84 -11.23
N ASN A 374 17.28 -27.20 -10.33
CA ASN A 374 17.82 -26.55 -9.12
C ASN A 374 17.86 -27.47 -7.88
N GLY A 375 17.68 -28.78 -8.07
CA GLY A 375 17.90 -29.81 -7.04
C GLY A 375 16.74 -30.07 -6.09
N PHE A 376 15.53 -29.66 -6.45
CA PHE A 376 14.30 -30.07 -5.76
C PHE A 376 13.82 -31.41 -6.28
N ARG A 377 13.15 -32.19 -5.44
CA ARG A 377 12.45 -33.39 -5.87
C ARG A 377 11.07 -33.02 -6.43
N GLU A 378 10.59 -33.81 -7.37
CA GLU A 378 9.30 -33.58 -8.00
C GLU A 378 8.13 -33.64 -7.00
N ASP A 379 8.19 -34.57 -6.04
CA ASP A 379 7.16 -34.69 -4.99
C ASP A 379 7.14 -33.44 -4.06
N GLU A 380 8.31 -32.89 -3.71
CA GLU A 380 8.41 -31.64 -2.95
C GLU A 380 7.79 -30.46 -3.73
N LEU A 381 8.14 -30.33 -5.01
CA LEU A 381 7.62 -29.28 -5.88
C LEU A 381 6.09 -29.36 -6.06
N ASN A 382 5.57 -30.55 -6.31
CA ASN A 382 4.13 -30.78 -6.41
C ASN A 382 3.40 -30.47 -5.11
N HIS A 383 3.98 -30.79 -3.97
CA HIS A 383 3.42 -30.46 -2.66
C HIS A 383 3.39 -28.94 -2.43
N ILE A 384 4.49 -28.24 -2.72
CA ILE A 384 4.54 -26.78 -2.61
C ILE A 384 3.47 -26.13 -3.51
N TRP A 385 3.40 -26.54 -4.78
CA TRP A 385 2.43 -26.01 -5.73
C TRP A 385 1.00 -26.19 -5.24
N SER A 386 0.63 -27.42 -4.88
CA SER A 386 -0.71 -27.73 -4.38
C SER A 386 -1.06 -26.94 -3.14
N SER A 387 -0.13 -26.84 -2.19
CA SER A 387 -0.33 -26.07 -0.96
C SER A 387 -0.54 -24.58 -1.22
N LEU A 388 0.22 -23.99 -2.17
CA LEU A 388 0.06 -22.58 -2.55
C LEU A 388 -1.31 -22.31 -3.20
N PHE A 389 -1.71 -23.13 -4.17
CA PHE A 389 -2.98 -22.96 -4.86
C PHE A 389 -4.18 -23.25 -3.96
N ASP A 390 -4.15 -24.31 -3.18
CA ASP A 390 -5.21 -24.64 -2.19
C ASP A 390 -5.40 -23.52 -1.16
N ARG A 391 -4.31 -22.92 -0.73
CA ARG A 391 -4.34 -21.80 0.20
C ARG A 391 -4.89 -20.53 -0.45
N ALA A 392 -4.41 -20.20 -1.63
CA ALA A 392 -4.81 -18.98 -2.33
C ALA A 392 -6.28 -18.98 -2.74
N THR A 393 -6.84 -20.14 -3.12
CA THR A 393 -8.28 -20.28 -3.43
C THR A 393 -9.17 -20.07 -2.20
N LYS A 394 -8.70 -20.47 -1.02
CA LYS A 394 -9.43 -20.27 0.25
C LYS A 394 -9.23 -18.89 0.83
N ARG A 395 -8.01 -18.35 0.73
CA ARG A 395 -7.59 -17.06 1.29
C ARG A 395 -6.44 -16.49 0.46
N PRO A 396 -6.71 -15.52 -0.42
CA PRO A 396 -5.67 -14.89 -1.23
C PRO A 396 -4.53 -14.36 -0.36
N LEU A 397 -3.30 -14.57 -0.80
CA LEU A 397 -2.13 -14.01 -0.12
C LEU A 397 -2.17 -12.47 -0.28
N PRO A 398 -2.00 -11.74 0.82
CA PRO A 398 -1.87 -10.29 0.74
C PRO A 398 -0.54 -9.90 0.11
N SER A 399 -0.45 -8.68 -0.42
CA SER A 399 0.84 -8.07 -0.76
C SER A 399 1.46 -7.45 0.50
N MET A 400 2.76 -7.63 0.71
CA MET A 400 3.51 -6.99 1.78
C MET A 400 3.46 -5.47 1.64
N ALA A 401 3.55 -4.97 0.41
CA ALA A 401 3.44 -3.55 0.09
C ALA A 401 2.15 -2.91 0.63
N HIS A 402 1.07 -3.70 0.74
CA HIS A 402 -0.20 -3.21 1.30
C HIS A 402 -0.10 -2.84 2.78
N PHE A 403 0.71 -3.54 3.56
CA PHE A 403 0.82 -3.32 5.01
C PHE A 403 1.91 -2.36 5.41
N VAL A 404 2.94 -2.23 4.59
CA VAL A 404 4.14 -1.46 4.94
C VAL A 404 3.83 -0.01 5.30
N GLY A 405 2.98 0.66 4.52
CA GLY A 405 2.57 2.03 4.79
C GLY A 405 1.90 2.17 6.17
N SER A 406 0.95 1.29 6.47
CA SER A 406 0.27 1.28 7.77
C SER A 406 1.23 0.95 8.91
N MET A 407 2.15 0.00 8.71
CA MET A 407 3.15 -0.34 9.73
C MET A 407 4.08 0.82 10.03
N TYR A 408 4.41 1.63 9.03
CA TYR A 408 5.19 2.85 9.24
C TYR A 408 4.44 3.86 10.13
N GLN A 409 3.16 4.08 9.86
CA GLN A 409 2.30 4.94 10.69
C GLN A 409 2.22 4.41 12.13
N TYR A 410 2.04 3.10 12.30
CA TYR A 410 1.97 2.48 13.63
C TYR A 410 3.31 2.55 14.38
N ALA A 411 4.43 2.37 13.67
CA ALA A 411 5.74 2.56 14.26
C ALA A 411 5.95 4.00 14.78
N PHE A 412 5.46 4.98 14.02
CA PHE A 412 5.51 6.38 14.46
C PHE A 412 4.60 6.63 15.66
N LEU A 413 3.38 6.07 15.68
CA LEU A 413 2.51 6.12 16.86
C LEU A 413 3.15 5.49 18.09
N ALA A 414 3.84 4.35 17.94
CA ALA A 414 4.55 3.68 19.01
C ALA A 414 5.66 4.58 19.61
N MET A 415 6.37 5.29 18.74
CA MET A 415 7.36 6.27 19.14
C MET A 415 6.71 7.42 19.91
N LEU A 416 5.65 8.01 19.37
CA LEU A 416 4.92 9.10 20.03
C LEU A 416 4.36 8.66 21.40
N LYS A 417 3.79 7.46 21.47
CA LYS A 417 3.26 6.90 22.73
C LYS A 417 4.34 6.73 23.80
N LYS A 418 5.56 6.34 23.40
CA LYS A 418 6.68 6.13 24.30
C LYS A 418 7.33 7.44 24.73
N ASP A 419 7.60 8.33 23.77
CA ASP A 419 8.41 9.53 24.02
C ASP A 419 7.57 10.73 24.51
N PHE A 420 6.25 10.73 24.23
CA PHE A 420 5.28 11.76 24.56
C PHE A 420 3.99 11.18 25.17
N PRO A 421 4.08 10.43 26.29
CA PRO A 421 2.94 9.67 26.81
C PRO A 421 1.78 10.57 27.27
N GLU A 422 2.04 11.77 27.77
CA GLU A 422 1.01 12.70 28.23
C GLU A 422 0.20 13.26 27.06
N GLU A 423 0.87 13.72 25.99
CA GLU A 423 0.25 14.24 24.80
C GLU A 423 -0.49 13.13 24.03
N TYR A 424 0.09 11.93 24.00
CA TYR A 424 -0.56 10.78 23.40
C TYR A 424 -1.86 10.41 24.13
N GLN A 425 -1.86 10.44 25.46
CA GLN A 425 -3.04 10.12 26.26
C GLN A 425 -4.13 11.19 26.17
N SER A 426 -3.77 12.47 25.98
CA SER A 426 -4.74 13.56 25.84
C SER A 426 -5.66 13.38 24.61
N ILE A 427 -5.22 12.64 23.61
CA ILE A 427 -5.96 12.34 22.37
C ILE A 427 -6.68 10.98 22.44
N LYS A 428 -6.57 10.23 23.55
CA LYS A 428 -7.41 9.05 23.82
C LYS A 428 -8.85 9.50 24.08
N GLY A 429 -9.66 9.54 23.03
CA GLY A 429 -11.08 9.82 23.07
C GLY A 429 -11.80 8.99 22.03
#